data_d381237fca6b9bc728bd9775f3c0cc98
#
_entry.id   d381237fca6b9bc728bd9775f3c0cc98
#
_cell.length_a   1.000
_cell.length_b   1.000
_cell.length_c   1.000
_cell.angle_alpha   90.00
_cell.angle_beta   90.00
_cell.angle_gamma   90.00
#
_symmetry.space_group_name_H-M   'P 1'
#
loop_
_entity.id
_entity.type
_entity.pdbx_description
1 polymer ?
#
loop_
_entity_poly.entity_id
_entity_poly.type
_entity_poly.pdbx_seq_one_letter_code
_entity_poly.pdbx_strand_id
1 'polypeptide(L)'
;YLLIRFNMLLLDTFFLKILLLLSGLTMFMAGISANYEFDLKKIIALSTLSQLGLMMSILSMGLPDLAFFHLLTHAMFKALLFMCAGVIIHMMNDMQDIRFMGGVSYYIPLTSLCMNISNMALCGIPFLAGFYSKDLILELVSFSNLNLLVFMLYYFSTGLTMFYTIRLIMYLMVNDFNLMSIYNLYDEDYVMLKSMFVLLFMSIVSGSFLSWMIFSYPYMIYLPFNLKVMVIYVSIMGGVLGYMISNMQVYSVN
;
A
#
# COMPACT_ATOMS: atom_id res chain seq x y z
N TYR A 1 -2.85 18.38 1.16
CA TYR A 1 -2.82 19.16 2.42
C TYR A 1 -3.60 20.47 2.28
N LEU A 2 -3.36 21.28 1.24
CA LEU A 2 -4.11 22.53 1.00
C LEU A 2 -5.61 22.28 0.86
N LEU A 3 -6.01 21.27 0.10
CA LEU A 3 -7.42 20.91 -0.06
C LEU A 3 -8.08 20.48 1.27
N ILE A 4 -7.35 19.82 2.15
CA ILE A 4 -7.83 19.48 3.49
C ILE A 4 -8.12 20.75 4.28
N ARG A 5 -7.21 21.74 4.27
CA ARG A 5 -7.41 23.01 4.99
C ARG A 5 -8.55 23.86 4.45
N PHE A 6 -8.75 23.84 3.13
CA PHE A 6 -9.81 24.59 2.45
C PHE A 6 -11.09 23.79 2.22
N ASN A 7 -11.24 22.65 2.90
CA ASN A 7 -12.38 21.74 2.68
C ASN A 7 -13.74 22.45 2.86
N MET A 8 -13.86 23.36 3.83
CA MET A 8 -15.10 24.10 4.06
C MET A 8 -15.57 24.92 2.86
N LEU A 9 -14.64 25.42 2.03
CA LEU A 9 -14.97 26.17 0.80
C LEU A 9 -15.38 25.23 -0.36
N LEU A 10 -15.02 23.96 -0.29
CA LEU A 10 -15.27 22.98 -1.32
C LEU A 10 -16.57 22.20 -1.10
N LEU A 11 -17.08 22.16 0.14
CA LEU A 11 -18.32 21.46 0.48
C LEU A 11 -19.45 21.93 -0.44
N ASP A 12 -20.28 21.00 -0.89
CA ASP A 12 -21.44 21.20 -1.75
C ASP A 12 -21.16 21.69 -3.18
N THR A 13 -19.90 21.79 -3.58
CA THR A 13 -19.56 22.17 -4.95
C THR A 13 -19.60 20.98 -5.92
N PHE A 14 -19.95 21.24 -7.18
CA PHE A 14 -19.90 20.24 -8.25
C PHE A 14 -18.45 19.70 -8.47
N PHE A 15 -17.46 20.48 -8.10
CA PHE A 15 -16.05 20.14 -8.20
C PHE A 15 -15.69 18.87 -7.41
N LEU A 16 -16.27 18.66 -6.21
CA LEU A 16 -16.02 17.44 -5.41
C LEU A 16 -16.48 16.17 -6.11
N LYS A 17 -17.59 16.23 -6.88
CA LYS A 17 -18.09 15.07 -7.64
C LYS A 17 -17.13 14.69 -8.78
N ILE A 18 -16.59 15.68 -9.48
CA ILE A 18 -15.57 15.46 -10.52
C ILE A 18 -14.29 14.90 -9.90
N LEU A 19 -13.85 15.49 -8.78
CA LEU A 19 -12.64 15.07 -8.06
C LEU A 19 -12.78 13.62 -7.56
N LEU A 20 -13.94 13.20 -7.09
CA LEU A 20 -14.21 11.83 -6.68
C LEU A 20 -14.07 10.83 -7.84
N LEU A 21 -14.60 11.18 -9.00
CA LEU A 21 -14.51 10.31 -10.17
C LEU A 21 -13.07 10.23 -10.69
N LEU A 22 -12.38 11.36 -10.84
CA LEU A 22 -10.98 11.39 -11.28
C LEU A 22 -10.07 10.64 -10.32
N SER A 23 -10.21 10.87 -9.03
CA SER A 23 -9.37 10.20 -8.02
C SER A 23 -9.63 8.68 -7.96
N GLY A 24 -10.88 8.24 -8.11
CA GLY A 24 -11.21 6.82 -8.22
C GLY A 24 -10.58 6.16 -9.46
N LEU A 25 -10.62 6.85 -10.60
CA LEU A 25 -9.98 6.37 -11.83
C LEU A 25 -8.45 6.34 -11.69
N THR A 26 -7.81 7.37 -11.12
CA THR A 26 -6.35 7.36 -10.90
C THR A 26 -5.92 6.22 -9.97
N MET A 27 -6.69 5.95 -8.91
CA MET A 27 -6.45 4.85 -7.99
C MET A 27 -6.49 3.49 -8.72
N PHE A 28 -7.49 3.27 -9.57
CA PHE A 28 -7.66 2.04 -10.32
C PHE A 28 -6.58 1.87 -11.39
N MET A 29 -6.32 2.89 -12.20
CA MET A 29 -5.29 2.84 -13.26
C MET A 29 -3.89 2.63 -12.70
N ALA A 30 -3.54 3.32 -11.60
CA ALA A 30 -2.26 3.13 -10.93
C ALA A 30 -2.12 1.70 -10.34
N GLY A 31 -3.21 1.12 -9.84
CA GLY A 31 -3.22 -0.27 -9.37
C GLY A 31 -2.98 -1.27 -10.50
N ILE A 32 -3.60 -1.06 -11.66
CA ILE A 32 -3.38 -1.92 -12.84
C ILE A 32 -1.93 -1.79 -13.33
N SER A 33 -1.45 -0.57 -13.55
CA SER A 33 -0.09 -0.35 -14.07
C SER A 33 0.99 -0.92 -13.14
N ALA A 34 0.82 -0.80 -11.82
CA ALA A 34 1.74 -1.40 -10.85
C ALA A 34 1.84 -2.94 -10.98
N ASN A 35 0.79 -3.60 -11.44
CA ASN A 35 0.79 -5.05 -11.62
C ASN A 35 1.54 -5.53 -12.87
N TYR A 36 1.77 -4.67 -13.85
CA TYR A 36 2.50 -5.03 -15.08
C TYR A 36 3.97 -4.60 -15.06
N GLU A 37 4.33 -3.63 -14.23
CA GLU A 37 5.71 -3.15 -14.11
C GLU A 37 6.62 -4.18 -13.42
N PHE A 38 7.90 -4.21 -13.84
CA PHE A 38 8.94 -5.07 -13.29
C PHE A 38 10.00 -4.27 -12.51
N ASP A 39 10.07 -2.94 -12.69
CA ASP A 39 11.01 -2.08 -11.98
C ASP A 39 10.53 -1.84 -10.55
N LEU A 40 11.33 -2.20 -9.55
CA LEU A 40 11.00 -2.07 -8.13
C LEU A 40 10.64 -0.62 -7.76
N LYS A 41 11.43 0.36 -8.20
CA LYS A 41 11.14 1.79 -7.94
C LYS A 41 9.81 2.23 -8.53
N LYS A 42 9.49 1.80 -9.77
CA LYS A 42 8.23 2.15 -10.43
C LYS A 42 7.02 1.52 -9.74
N ILE A 43 7.13 0.26 -9.29
CA ILE A 43 6.05 -0.40 -8.54
C ILE A 43 5.74 0.37 -7.26
N ILE A 44 6.76 0.77 -6.49
CA ILE A 44 6.57 1.54 -5.27
C ILE A 44 6.01 2.94 -5.57
N ALA A 45 6.45 3.59 -6.64
CA ALA A 45 5.92 4.90 -7.06
C ALA A 45 4.45 4.82 -7.51
N LEU A 46 4.07 3.82 -8.31
CA LEU A 46 2.68 3.61 -8.73
C LEU A 46 1.78 3.25 -7.55
N SER A 47 2.30 2.50 -6.58
CA SER A 47 1.56 2.23 -5.36
C SER A 47 1.37 3.48 -4.48
N THR A 48 2.29 4.49 -4.50
CA THR A 48 2.01 5.79 -3.86
C THR A 48 0.91 6.56 -4.60
N LEU A 49 0.92 6.53 -5.93
CA LEU A 49 -0.10 7.19 -6.74
C LEU A 49 -1.49 6.62 -6.46
N SER A 50 -1.63 5.30 -6.33
CA SER A 50 -2.91 4.66 -6.00
C SER A 50 -3.42 5.08 -4.61
N GLN A 51 -2.55 5.17 -3.61
CA GLN A 51 -2.94 5.60 -2.27
C GLN A 51 -3.26 7.11 -2.20
N LEU A 52 -2.56 7.95 -2.98
CA LEU A 52 -2.93 9.36 -3.13
C LEU A 52 -4.32 9.51 -3.76
N GLY A 53 -4.65 8.68 -4.76
CA GLY A 53 -6.00 8.61 -5.32
C GLY A 53 -7.04 8.28 -4.26
N LEU A 54 -6.75 7.35 -3.35
CA LEU A 54 -7.63 7.01 -2.23
C LEU A 54 -7.80 8.20 -1.27
N MET A 55 -6.74 8.93 -0.94
CA MET A 55 -6.82 10.13 -0.08
C MET A 55 -7.68 11.22 -0.70
N MET A 56 -7.49 11.49 -2.01
CA MET A 56 -8.26 12.51 -2.73
C MET A 56 -9.73 12.15 -2.84
N SER A 57 -10.04 10.87 -3.01
CA SER A 57 -11.44 10.41 -3.10
C SER A 57 -12.16 10.50 -1.76
N ILE A 58 -11.50 10.26 -0.64
CA ILE A 58 -12.08 10.43 0.70
C ILE A 58 -12.32 11.91 1.01
N LEU A 59 -11.37 12.75 0.63
CA LEU A 59 -11.52 14.19 0.79
C LEU A 59 -12.72 14.70 -0.01
N SER A 60 -12.95 14.18 -1.22
CA SER A 60 -14.12 14.53 -2.04
C SER A 60 -15.45 14.05 -1.45
N MET A 61 -15.43 13.07 -0.52
CA MET A 61 -16.59 12.66 0.26
C MET A 61 -16.86 13.57 1.48
N GLY A 62 -16.05 14.60 1.70
CA GLY A 62 -16.20 15.53 2.81
C GLY A 62 -15.65 15.03 4.15
N LEU A 63 -14.69 14.09 4.13
CA LEU A 63 -14.08 13.50 5.32
C LEU A 63 -12.58 13.87 5.42
N PRO A 64 -12.25 15.15 5.72
CA PRO A 64 -10.87 15.64 5.73
C PRO A 64 -10.01 14.99 6.81
N ASP A 65 -10.57 14.71 8.00
CA ASP A 65 -9.83 14.16 9.14
C ASP A 65 -9.32 12.74 8.82
N LEU A 66 -10.12 11.93 8.14
CA LEU A 66 -9.73 10.61 7.68
C LEU A 66 -8.68 10.65 6.57
N ALA A 67 -8.83 11.60 5.64
CA ALA A 67 -7.82 11.82 4.60
C ALA A 67 -6.47 12.21 5.23
N PHE A 68 -6.48 13.08 6.25
CA PHE A 68 -5.28 13.47 6.99
C PHE A 68 -4.68 12.31 7.79
N PHE A 69 -5.52 11.55 8.48
CA PHE A 69 -5.10 10.35 9.22
C PHE A 69 -4.39 9.34 8.31
N HIS A 70 -5.01 9.03 7.16
CA HIS A 70 -4.41 8.11 6.20
C HIS A 70 -3.11 8.67 5.58
N LEU A 71 -3.03 9.98 5.37
CA LEU A 71 -1.80 10.63 4.90
C LEU A 71 -0.63 10.42 5.85
N LEU A 72 -0.84 10.58 7.16
CA LEU A 72 0.20 10.39 8.16
C LEU A 72 0.65 8.93 8.26
N THR A 73 -0.29 7.99 8.37
CA THR A 73 0.04 6.55 8.42
C THR A 73 0.74 6.09 7.15
N HIS A 74 0.27 6.54 5.99
CA HIS A 74 0.86 6.23 4.69
C HIS A 74 2.31 6.73 4.59
N ALA A 75 2.61 7.92 5.08
CA ALA A 75 3.96 8.48 5.06
C ALA A 75 4.96 7.57 5.79
N MET A 76 4.59 6.99 6.93
CA MET A 76 5.48 6.13 7.73
C MET A 76 5.85 4.84 7.00
N PHE A 77 4.88 4.04 6.55
CA PHE A 77 5.21 2.77 5.91
C PHE A 77 5.76 2.94 4.48
N LYS A 78 5.43 4.04 3.79
CA LYS A 78 6.02 4.31 2.46
C LYS A 78 7.48 4.77 2.55
N ALA A 79 7.80 5.63 3.52
CA ALA A 79 9.19 5.99 3.76
C ALA A 79 10.03 4.74 4.03
N LEU A 80 9.52 3.82 4.86
CA LEU A 80 10.19 2.54 5.13
C LEU A 80 10.38 1.71 3.85
N LEU A 81 9.34 1.58 3.01
CA LEU A 81 9.44 0.86 1.74
C LEU A 81 10.51 1.42 0.81
N PHE A 82 10.56 2.74 0.66
CA PHE A 82 11.58 3.38 -0.19
C PHE A 82 13.00 3.20 0.35
N MET A 83 13.19 3.25 1.68
CA MET A 83 14.48 3.01 2.29
C MET A 83 14.94 1.56 2.08
N CYS A 84 14.06 0.58 2.34
CA CYS A 84 14.37 -0.83 2.09
C CYS A 84 14.68 -1.11 0.61
N ALA A 85 13.89 -0.56 -0.31
CA ALA A 85 14.15 -0.69 -1.74
C ALA A 85 15.48 -0.03 -2.14
N GLY A 86 15.82 1.10 -1.54
CA GLY A 86 17.11 1.77 -1.75
C GLY A 86 18.29 0.87 -1.37
N VAL A 87 18.23 0.24 -0.20
CA VAL A 87 19.26 -0.72 0.26
C VAL A 87 19.35 -1.91 -0.69
N ILE A 88 18.23 -2.53 -1.06
CA ILE A 88 18.22 -3.70 -1.96
C ILE A 88 18.86 -3.33 -3.31
N ILE A 89 18.45 -2.21 -3.92
CA ILE A 89 18.99 -1.78 -5.21
C ILE A 89 20.49 -1.49 -5.12
N HIS A 90 20.94 -0.82 -4.06
CA HIS A 90 22.36 -0.52 -3.83
C HIS A 90 23.19 -1.81 -3.72
N MET A 91 22.71 -2.80 -2.95
CA MET A 91 23.38 -4.09 -2.79
C MET A 91 23.39 -4.91 -4.09
N MET A 92 22.38 -4.72 -4.94
CA MET A 92 22.27 -5.40 -6.26
C MET A 92 22.99 -4.62 -7.40
N ASN A 93 23.96 -3.73 -7.09
CA ASN A 93 24.70 -2.93 -8.08
C ASN A 93 23.76 -2.16 -9.03
N ASP A 94 22.80 -1.42 -8.47
CA ASP A 94 21.82 -0.58 -9.16
C ASP A 94 20.82 -1.33 -10.08
N MET A 95 20.76 -2.65 -10.00
CA MET A 95 19.71 -3.42 -10.68
C MET A 95 18.34 -3.11 -10.06
N GLN A 96 17.37 -2.80 -10.92
CA GLN A 96 16.01 -2.43 -10.51
C GLN A 96 14.94 -3.47 -10.86
N ASP A 97 15.25 -4.36 -11.79
CA ASP A 97 14.35 -5.38 -12.28
C ASP A 97 14.15 -6.50 -11.25
N ILE A 98 12.90 -6.70 -10.79
CA ILE A 98 12.55 -7.72 -9.79
C ILE A 98 12.72 -9.17 -10.29
N ARG A 99 12.74 -9.38 -11.61
CA ARG A 99 12.87 -10.72 -12.21
C ARG A 99 14.24 -11.36 -12.01
N PHE A 100 15.27 -10.52 -11.90
CA PHE A 100 16.63 -10.96 -11.64
C PHE A 100 16.93 -11.09 -10.15
N MET A 101 16.12 -10.45 -9.30
CA MET A 101 16.21 -10.57 -7.86
C MET A 101 15.54 -11.87 -7.41
N GLY A 102 15.91 -12.37 -6.24
CA GLY A 102 15.28 -13.52 -5.63
C GLY A 102 16.02 -13.90 -4.36
N GLY A 103 15.39 -14.63 -3.45
CA GLY A 103 16.01 -15.10 -2.23
C GLY A 103 16.62 -14.03 -1.32
N VAL A 104 16.21 -12.76 -1.47
CA VAL A 104 16.74 -11.62 -0.71
C VAL A 104 16.63 -11.86 0.80
N SER A 105 15.62 -12.59 1.23
CA SER A 105 15.42 -12.94 2.65
C SER A 105 16.56 -13.76 3.25
N TYR A 106 17.30 -14.53 2.47
CA TYR A 106 18.42 -15.32 2.94
C TYR A 106 19.71 -14.49 3.09
N TYR A 107 19.92 -13.50 2.23
CA TYR A 107 21.13 -12.72 2.18
C TYR A 107 21.04 -11.44 3.01
N ILE A 108 19.87 -10.79 3.00
CA ILE A 108 19.62 -9.50 3.65
C ILE A 108 18.36 -9.62 4.55
N PRO A 109 18.42 -10.34 5.68
CA PRO A 109 17.25 -10.69 6.47
C PRO A 109 16.60 -9.50 7.14
N LEU A 110 17.35 -8.51 7.66
CA LEU A 110 16.78 -7.36 8.37
C LEU A 110 16.02 -6.42 7.44
N THR A 111 16.60 -6.09 6.29
CA THR A 111 15.92 -5.24 5.30
C THR A 111 14.72 -5.93 4.69
N SER A 112 14.78 -7.25 4.46
CA SER A 112 13.65 -8.04 3.96
C SER A 112 12.50 -8.08 4.96
N LEU A 113 12.78 -8.17 6.26
CA LEU A 113 11.79 -8.09 7.32
C LEU A 113 11.10 -6.72 7.34
N CYS A 114 11.88 -5.63 7.28
CA CYS A 114 11.35 -4.27 7.22
C CYS A 114 10.44 -4.07 5.99
N MET A 115 10.86 -4.58 4.84
CA MET A 115 10.08 -4.51 3.61
C MET A 115 8.78 -5.32 3.69
N ASN A 116 8.82 -6.51 4.27
CA ASN A 116 7.62 -7.33 4.45
C ASN A 116 6.61 -6.66 5.38
N ILE A 117 7.04 -6.12 6.53
CA ILE A 117 6.14 -5.44 7.47
C ILE A 117 5.51 -4.21 6.80
N SER A 118 6.27 -3.42 6.06
CA SER A 118 5.74 -2.24 5.37
C SER A 118 4.77 -2.61 4.22
N ASN A 119 5.01 -3.70 3.51
CA ASN A 119 4.09 -4.25 2.52
C ASN A 119 2.79 -4.76 3.16
N MET A 120 2.88 -5.47 4.29
CA MET A 120 1.72 -5.93 5.05
C MET A 120 0.91 -4.75 5.62
N ALA A 121 1.58 -3.68 6.06
CA ALA A 121 0.91 -2.44 6.49
C ALA A 121 0.16 -1.77 5.33
N LEU A 122 0.75 -1.72 4.14
CA LEU A 122 0.11 -1.19 2.92
C LEU A 122 -1.12 -2.02 2.53
N CYS A 123 -1.07 -3.33 2.68
CA CYS A 123 -2.20 -4.22 2.44
C CYS A 123 -3.37 -3.98 3.38
N GLY A 124 -3.10 -3.47 4.58
CA GLY A 124 -4.11 -3.29 5.62
C GLY A 124 -4.35 -4.55 6.44
N ILE A 125 -3.30 -5.34 6.71
CA ILE A 125 -3.41 -6.49 7.60
C ILE A 125 -3.73 -6.03 9.01
N PRO A 126 -4.61 -6.72 9.74
CA PRO A 126 -5.01 -6.35 11.11
C PRO A 126 -3.84 -6.03 12.02
N PHE A 127 -4.03 -5.05 12.90
CA PHE A 127 -3.09 -4.53 13.90
C PHE A 127 -1.91 -3.70 13.36
N LEU A 128 -1.76 -3.52 12.04
CA LEU A 128 -0.78 -2.60 11.46
C LEU A 128 -1.39 -1.22 11.19
N ALA A 129 -0.55 -0.20 11.03
CA ALA A 129 -1.00 1.19 10.82
C ALA A 129 -1.96 1.35 9.64
N GLY A 130 -1.76 0.60 8.57
CA GLY A 130 -2.61 0.61 7.39
C GLY A 130 -4.02 0.08 7.61
N PHE A 131 -4.20 -0.86 8.54
CA PHE A 131 -5.52 -1.39 8.89
C PHE A 131 -6.40 -0.31 9.51
N TYR A 132 -5.91 0.39 10.53
CA TYR A 132 -6.68 1.43 11.23
C TYR A 132 -7.14 2.55 10.31
N SER A 133 -6.38 2.88 9.27
CA SER A 133 -6.74 3.93 8.33
C SER A 133 -7.54 3.41 7.13
N LYS A 134 -7.04 2.41 6.41
CA LYS A 134 -7.62 1.93 5.15
C LYS A 134 -8.94 1.20 5.33
N ASP A 135 -9.03 0.34 6.35
CA ASP A 135 -10.24 -0.45 6.60
C ASP A 135 -11.39 0.46 7.05
N LEU A 136 -11.10 1.39 7.97
CA LEU A 136 -12.08 2.38 8.43
C LEU A 136 -12.60 3.26 7.27
N ILE A 137 -11.75 3.60 6.31
CA ILE A 137 -12.14 4.30 5.09
C ILE A 137 -13.11 3.48 4.25
N LEU A 138 -12.78 2.20 4.01
CA LEU A 138 -13.62 1.32 3.20
C LEU A 138 -14.95 1.01 3.86
N GLU A 139 -14.98 0.91 5.18
CA GLU A 139 -16.23 0.80 5.94
C GLU A 139 -17.10 2.05 5.77
N LEU A 140 -16.53 3.25 5.83
CA LEU A 140 -17.28 4.50 5.62
C LEU A 140 -17.75 4.65 4.16
N VAL A 141 -16.95 4.23 3.19
CA VAL A 141 -17.33 4.15 1.78
C VAL A 141 -18.55 3.24 1.61
N SER A 142 -18.58 2.10 2.27
CA SER A 142 -19.69 1.14 2.21
C SER A 142 -20.95 1.63 2.95
N PHE A 143 -20.78 2.47 3.96
CA PHE A 143 -21.87 3.12 4.69
C PHE A 143 -22.51 4.28 3.92
N SER A 144 -21.72 4.97 3.10
CA SER A 144 -22.18 6.11 2.32
C SER A 144 -22.96 5.66 1.07
N ASN A 145 -24.01 6.41 0.70
CA ASN A 145 -24.80 6.14 -0.50
C ASN A 145 -24.06 6.60 -1.78
N LEU A 146 -22.96 5.89 -2.12
CA LEU A 146 -22.18 6.18 -3.31
C LEU A 146 -22.75 5.50 -4.57
N ASN A 147 -22.40 6.06 -5.73
CA ASN A 147 -22.64 5.41 -7.01
C ASN A 147 -21.95 4.05 -7.06
N LEU A 148 -22.64 3.04 -7.60
CA LEU A 148 -22.13 1.68 -7.75
C LEU A 148 -20.76 1.64 -8.46
N LEU A 149 -20.54 2.52 -9.45
CA LEU A 149 -19.26 2.62 -10.14
C LEU A 149 -18.12 3.00 -9.20
N VAL A 150 -18.30 4.01 -8.36
CA VAL A 150 -17.28 4.46 -7.40
C VAL A 150 -17.04 3.37 -6.36
N PHE A 151 -18.09 2.75 -5.86
CA PHE A 151 -17.99 1.61 -4.94
C PHE A 151 -17.12 0.49 -5.52
N MET A 152 -17.39 0.08 -6.75
CA MET A 152 -16.60 -0.95 -7.43
C MET A 152 -15.14 -0.54 -7.61
N LEU A 153 -14.86 0.73 -7.98
CA LEU A 153 -13.48 1.22 -8.12
C LEU A 153 -12.69 1.11 -6.82
N TYR A 154 -13.29 1.40 -5.67
CA TYR A 154 -12.63 1.25 -4.37
C TYR A 154 -12.26 -0.20 -4.07
N TYR A 155 -13.21 -1.13 -4.21
CA TYR A 155 -12.96 -2.52 -3.89
C TYR A 155 -12.00 -3.19 -4.88
N PHE A 156 -12.13 -2.93 -6.18
CA PHE A 156 -11.16 -3.43 -7.15
C PHE A 156 -9.76 -2.90 -6.90
N SER A 157 -9.61 -1.62 -6.59
CA SER A 157 -8.30 -1.06 -6.30
C SER A 157 -7.66 -1.66 -5.04
N THR A 158 -8.46 -1.96 -4.00
CA THR A 158 -7.93 -2.65 -2.81
C THR A 158 -7.49 -4.07 -3.13
N GLY A 159 -8.20 -4.80 -3.99
CA GLY A 159 -7.76 -6.09 -4.52
C GLY A 159 -6.43 -5.99 -5.29
N LEU A 160 -6.30 -4.96 -6.16
CA LEU A 160 -5.07 -4.71 -6.90
C LEU A 160 -3.89 -4.36 -5.98
N THR A 161 -4.12 -3.70 -4.82
CA THR A 161 -3.04 -3.45 -3.86
C THR A 161 -2.48 -4.75 -3.28
N MET A 162 -3.32 -5.71 -2.94
CA MET A 162 -2.86 -7.04 -2.50
C MET A 162 -2.15 -7.80 -3.61
N PHE A 163 -2.64 -7.67 -4.83
CA PHE A 163 -2.09 -8.34 -5.99
C PHE A 163 -0.61 -7.96 -6.20
N TYR A 164 -0.29 -6.67 -6.35
CA TYR A 164 1.10 -6.27 -6.59
C TYR A 164 2.02 -6.49 -5.38
N THR A 165 1.51 -6.42 -4.14
CA THR A 165 2.32 -6.70 -2.95
C THR A 165 2.71 -8.16 -2.85
N ILE A 166 1.78 -9.09 -3.08
CA ILE A 166 2.08 -10.53 -3.09
C ILE A 166 3.05 -10.86 -4.24
N ARG A 167 2.80 -10.31 -5.44
CA ARG A 167 3.72 -10.47 -6.57
C ARG A 167 5.13 -10.01 -6.22
N LEU A 168 5.27 -8.84 -5.60
CA LEU A 168 6.56 -8.30 -5.19
C LEU A 168 7.26 -9.19 -4.16
N ILE A 169 6.53 -9.70 -3.16
CA ILE A 169 7.06 -10.62 -2.15
C ILE A 169 7.53 -11.92 -2.82
N MET A 170 6.75 -12.47 -3.73
CA MET A 170 7.11 -13.71 -4.43
C MET A 170 8.41 -13.55 -5.22
N TYR A 171 8.54 -12.48 -6.02
CA TYR A 171 9.74 -12.26 -6.82
C TYR A 171 10.99 -11.95 -5.99
N LEU A 172 10.88 -11.14 -4.94
CA LEU A 172 12.04 -10.71 -4.15
C LEU A 172 12.46 -11.73 -3.09
N MET A 173 11.48 -12.35 -2.41
CA MET A 173 11.77 -13.11 -1.19
C MET A 173 11.75 -14.63 -1.39
N VAL A 174 10.79 -15.12 -2.19
CA VAL A 174 10.50 -16.56 -2.28
C VAL A 174 11.19 -17.23 -3.46
N ASN A 175 11.23 -16.57 -4.63
CA ASN A 175 11.85 -17.13 -5.83
C ASN A 175 13.36 -17.25 -5.67
N ASP A 176 13.95 -18.14 -6.48
CA ASP A 176 15.38 -18.35 -6.51
C ASP A 176 16.14 -17.11 -7.00
N PHE A 177 17.38 -16.99 -6.58
CA PHE A 177 18.28 -15.92 -6.96
C PHE A 177 18.77 -16.10 -8.40
N ASN A 178 18.36 -15.20 -9.30
CA ASN A 178 18.63 -15.28 -10.73
C ASN A 178 19.77 -14.37 -11.23
N LEU A 179 20.52 -13.74 -10.33
CA LEU A 179 21.70 -12.91 -10.67
C LEU A 179 22.98 -13.74 -10.76
N MET A 180 24.01 -13.15 -11.37
CA MET A 180 25.34 -13.77 -11.46
C MET A 180 25.93 -14.02 -10.06
N SER A 181 26.75 -15.05 -9.93
CA SER A 181 27.20 -15.69 -8.69
C SER A 181 28.10 -14.87 -7.75
N ILE A 182 28.42 -13.61 -8.05
CA ILE A 182 29.39 -12.83 -7.29
C ILE A 182 28.77 -11.49 -6.84
N TYR A 183 27.86 -11.56 -5.88
CA TYR A 183 27.36 -10.38 -5.20
C TYR A 183 27.59 -10.52 -3.70
N ASN A 184 28.27 -9.55 -3.09
CA ASN A 184 28.39 -9.46 -1.65
C ASN A 184 27.13 -8.82 -1.09
N LEU A 185 26.14 -9.66 -0.80
CA LEU A 185 24.87 -9.24 -0.19
C LEU A 185 24.98 -9.41 1.32
N TYR A 186 24.88 -8.33 2.08
CA TYR A 186 24.97 -8.35 3.54
C TYR A 186 24.25 -7.15 4.19
N ASP A 187 23.80 -7.34 5.43
CA ASP A 187 23.09 -6.33 6.23
C ASP A 187 24.06 -5.63 7.20
N GLU A 188 25.12 -4.96 6.71
CA GLU A 188 26.11 -4.35 7.59
C GLU A 188 26.01 -2.83 7.76
N ASP A 189 25.18 -2.15 7.00
CA ASP A 189 25.05 -0.70 7.06
C ASP A 189 24.23 -0.23 8.28
N TYR A 190 24.87 -0.15 9.43
CA TYR A 190 24.26 0.28 10.69
C TYR A 190 23.53 1.63 10.62
N VAL A 191 24.00 2.56 9.79
CA VAL A 191 23.39 3.89 9.66
C VAL A 191 22.01 3.78 9.01
N MET A 192 21.89 3.01 7.92
CA MET A 192 20.62 2.76 7.24
C MET A 192 19.69 1.93 8.11
N LEU A 193 20.20 0.86 8.73
CA LEU A 193 19.39 -0.01 9.60
C LEU A 193 18.79 0.73 10.79
N LYS A 194 19.53 1.60 11.47
CA LYS A 194 18.99 2.39 12.59
C LYS A 194 17.81 3.26 12.20
N SER A 195 17.88 3.92 11.04
CA SER A 195 16.79 4.75 10.53
C SER A 195 15.56 3.92 10.16
N MET A 196 15.76 2.74 9.56
CA MET A 196 14.67 1.81 9.21
C MET A 196 13.98 1.25 10.44
N PHE A 197 14.69 0.92 11.54
CA PHE A 197 14.07 0.42 12.77
C PHE A 197 13.11 1.42 13.42
N VAL A 198 13.45 2.70 13.43
CA VAL A 198 12.54 3.74 13.95
C VAL A 198 11.25 3.80 13.12
N LEU A 199 11.38 3.79 11.78
CA LEU A 199 10.21 3.80 10.90
C LEU A 199 9.41 2.48 10.97
N LEU A 200 10.07 1.34 11.18
CA LEU A 200 9.42 0.06 11.38
C LEU A 200 8.52 0.09 12.62
N PHE A 201 9.05 0.56 13.75
CA PHE A 201 8.26 0.72 14.97
C PHE A 201 7.06 1.64 14.75
N MET A 202 7.28 2.77 14.08
CA MET A 202 6.20 3.70 13.74
C MET A 202 5.18 3.11 12.77
N SER A 203 5.59 2.28 11.82
CA SER A 203 4.66 1.62 10.87
C SER A 203 3.70 0.62 11.54
N ILE A 204 4.06 0.11 12.71
CA ILE A 204 3.22 -0.80 13.50
C ILE A 204 2.30 0.01 14.43
N VAL A 205 2.87 0.91 15.23
CA VAL A 205 2.19 1.56 16.35
C VAL A 205 1.44 2.84 15.94
N SER A 206 1.89 3.54 14.88
CA SER A 206 1.33 4.86 14.52
C SER A 206 -0.17 4.84 14.23
N GLY A 207 -0.71 3.73 13.72
CA GLY A 207 -2.14 3.63 13.42
C GLY A 207 -3.00 3.77 14.67
N SER A 208 -2.72 2.99 15.70
CA SER A 208 -3.44 3.04 16.97
C SER A 208 -3.18 4.37 17.70
N PHE A 209 -1.95 4.80 17.76
CA PHE A 209 -1.57 6.05 18.44
C PHE A 209 -2.22 7.29 17.81
N LEU A 210 -2.13 7.44 16.49
CA LEU A 210 -2.70 8.58 15.77
C LEU A 210 -4.23 8.56 15.76
N SER A 211 -4.87 7.39 15.76
CA SER A 211 -6.33 7.31 15.83
C SER A 211 -6.86 7.90 17.13
N TRP A 212 -6.19 7.65 18.27
CA TRP A 212 -6.55 8.21 19.56
C TRP A 212 -6.24 9.73 19.68
N MET A 213 -5.22 10.22 18.95
CA MET A 213 -4.90 11.64 18.96
C MET A 213 -5.80 12.48 18.07
N ILE A 214 -6.18 11.98 16.90
CA ILE A 214 -6.91 12.74 15.88
C ILE A 214 -8.42 12.69 16.15
N PHE A 215 -8.95 11.50 16.47
CA PHE A 215 -10.38 11.31 16.67
C PHE A 215 -10.74 11.43 18.15
N SER A 216 -11.36 12.55 18.52
CA SER A 216 -11.90 12.75 19.87
C SER A 216 -13.02 11.76 20.20
N TYR A 217 -13.78 11.33 19.20
CA TYR A 217 -14.81 10.31 19.29
C TYR A 217 -14.58 9.25 18.21
N PRO A 218 -14.62 7.95 18.54
CA PRO A 218 -14.48 6.89 17.56
C PRO A 218 -15.67 6.88 16.60
N TYR A 219 -15.41 6.65 15.32
CA TYR A 219 -16.47 6.46 14.34
C TYR A 219 -17.23 5.17 14.65
N MET A 220 -18.53 5.29 14.90
CA MET A 220 -19.41 4.13 15.09
C MET A 220 -20.09 3.79 13.77
N ILE A 221 -19.63 2.72 13.13
CA ILE A 221 -20.13 2.29 11.82
C ILE A 221 -20.91 1.00 12.00
N TYR A 222 -22.21 1.05 11.72
CA TYR A 222 -23.07 -0.13 11.76
C TYR A 222 -23.30 -0.65 10.34
N LEU A 223 -22.57 -1.71 10.00
CA LEU A 223 -22.70 -2.38 8.70
C LEU A 223 -23.20 -3.81 8.87
N PRO A 224 -23.96 -4.35 7.91
CA PRO A 224 -24.27 -5.77 7.86
C PRO A 224 -22.98 -6.58 7.73
N PHE A 225 -22.95 -7.77 8.32
CA PHE A 225 -21.76 -8.62 8.40
C PHE A 225 -21.10 -8.85 7.03
N ASN A 226 -21.89 -9.03 5.98
CA ASN A 226 -21.38 -9.26 4.62
C ASN A 226 -20.54 -8.09 4.09
N LEU A 227 -20.97 -6.84 4.31
CA LEU A 227 -20.22 -5.65 3.88
C LEU A 227 -18.96 -5.44 4.72
N LYS A 228 -19.02 -5.75 6.02
CA LYS A 228 -17.85 -5.64 6.90
C LYS A 228 -16.73 -6.60 6.50
N VAL A 229 -17.06 -7.82 6.13
CA VAL A 229 -16.06 -8.84 5.75
C VAL A 229 -15.65 -8.72 4.26
N MET A 230 -16.36 -7.92 3.46
CA MET A 230 -16.11 -7.75 2.02
C MET A 230 -14.67 -7.27 1.73
N VAL A 231 -14.10 -6.40 2.56
CA VAL A 231 -12.71 -5.91 2.43
C VAL A 231 -11.72 -7.08 2.52
N ILE A 232 -11.94 -7.98 3.47
CA ILE A 232 -11.07 -9.15 3.69
C ILE A 232 -11.21 -10.13 2.51
N TYR A 233 -12.41 -10.38 2.03
CA TYR A 233 -12.62 -11.24 0.87
C TYR A 233 -11.91 -10.72 -0.38
N VAL A 234 -12.06 -9.43 -0.69
CA VAL A 234 -11.43 -8.82 -1.85
C VAL A 234 -9.91 -8.81 -1.72
N SER A 235 -9.37 -8.57 -0.53
CA SER A 235 -7.94 -8.61 -0.28
C SER A 235 -7.38 -10.04 -0.47
N ILE A 236 -8.03 -11.06 0.06
CA ILE A 236 -7.63 -12.47 -0.13
C ILE A 236 -7.68 -12.86 -1.61
N MET A 237 -8.76 -12.53 -2.31
CA MET A 237 -8.88 -12.81 -3.75
C MET A 237 -7.79 -12.12 -4.57
N GLY A 238 -7.49 -10.85 -4.27
CA GLY A 238 -6.37 -10.13 -4.89
C GLY A 238 -5.03 -10.82 -4.65
N GLY A 239 -4.80 -11.30 -3.42
CA GLY A 239 -3.59 -12.05 -3.05
C GLY A 239 -3.45 -13.37 -3.80
N VAL A 240 -4.52 -14.16 -3.89
CA VAL A 240 -4.53 -15.43 -4.65
C VAL A 240 -4.24 -15.19 -6.12
N LEU A 241 -4.86 -14.19 -6.74
CA LEU A 241 -4.58 -13.83 -8.13
C LEU A 241 -3.11 -13.40 -8.32
N GLY A 242 -2.56 -12.62 -7.39
CA GLY A 242 -1.15 -12.22 -7.40
C GLY A 242 -0.20 -13.41 -7.35
N TYR A 243 -0.48 -14.37 -6.49
CA TYR A 243 0.28 -15.61 -6.37
C TYR A 243 0.21 -16.46 -7.66
N MET A 244 -0.97 -16.66 -8.21
CA MET A 244 -1.15 -17.45 -9.43
C MET A 244 -0.38 -16.87 -10.62
N ILE A 245 -0.45 -15.55 -10.84
CA ILE A 245 0.22 -14.89 -11.96
C ILE A 245 1.73 -14.86 -11.77
N SER A 246 2.22 -14.65 -10.54
CA SER A 246 3.66 -14.70 -10.28
C SER A 246 4.27 -16.05 -10.65
N ASN A 247 3.60 -17.16 -10.32
CA ASN A 247 4.05 -18.50 -10.68
C ASN A 247 3.99 -18.78 -12.19
N MET A 248 2.95 -18.30 -12.90
CA MET A 248 2.87 -18.48 -14.36
C MET A 248 4.01 -17.76 -15.09
N GLN A 249 4.40 -16.58 -14.64
CA GLN A 249 5.49 -15.82 -15.27
C GLN A 249 6.87 -16.45 -15.03
N VAL A 250 7.09 -17.09 -13.88
CA VAL A 250 8.33 -17.81 -13.60
C VAL A 250 8.51 -18.98 -14.57
N TYR A 251 7.45 -19.72 -14.88
CA TYR A 251 7.51 -20.82 -15.86
C TYR A 251 7.69 -20.36 -17.31
N SER A 252 7.39 -19.12 -17.65
CA SER A 252 7.55 -18.59 -19.01
C SER A 252 8.96 -18.03 -19.30
N VAL A 253 9.80 -17.85 -18.28
CA VAL A 253 11.17 -17.31 -18.39
C VAL A 253 12.22 -18.43 -18.41
N ASN A 254 11.86 -19.67 -18.03
CA ASN A 254 12.66 -20.86 -18.16
C ASN A 254 12.28 -21.63 -19.45
#